data_5277a92ab1bb6ae9736859a98febf9d5
#
_entry.id   5277a92ab1bb6ae9736859a98febf9d5
#
_cell.length_a   1.000
_cell.length_b   1.000
_cell.length_c   1.000
_cell.angle_alpha   90.00
_cell.angle_beta   90.00
_cell.angle_gamma   90.00
#
_symmetry.space_group_name_H-M   'P 1'
#
loop_
_entity.id
_entity.type
_entity.pdbx_description
1 polymer ?
#
loop_
_entity_poly.entity_id
_entity_poly.type
_entity_poly.pdbx_seq_one_letter_code
_entity_poly.pdbx_strand_id
1 'polypeptide(L)'
;SVTKAEVEVGKTVKVTVKNGTQPFTVKSSDEKIATVKVEKEKITVTGVAGGTATISVVDKNQRTGSFTVTVKAAAEKLEFDKAEVTVGVEKEEVVTVKSGTAPYTVKVTDAAVATAIVKEAAITVKGVKAGTTTLTVTDKDGKTGEVGIKVE
;
A
#
# COMPACT_ATOMS: atom_id res chain seq x y z
N SER A 1 12.71 26.33 -0.12
CA SER A 1 13.05 25.07 0.58
C SER A 1 11.83 24.18 0.61
N VAL A 2 12.00 22.92 0.25
CA VAL A 2 10.93 21.93 0.39
C VAL A 2 10.89 21.53 1.85
N THR A 3 9.75 21.72 2.51
CA THR A 3 9.54 21.32 3.92
C THR A 3 8.78 20.00 4.05
N LYS A 4 8.10 19.59 2.97
CA LYS A 4 7.35 18.34 2.90
C LYS A 4 7.47 17.74 1.51
N ALA A 5 7.56 16.42 1.42
CA ALA A 5 7.52 15.66 0.18
C ALA A 5 6.54 14.48 0.35
N GLU A 6 5.90 14.08 -0.72
CA GLU A 6 5.01 12.92 -0.75
C GLU A 6 5.52 11.95 -1.81
N VAL A 7 5.47 10.66 -1.50
CA VAL A 7 5.86 9.59 -2.40
C VAL A 7 5.00 8.36 -2.13
N GLU A 8 4.70 7.59 -3.15
CA GLU A 8 4.01 6.29 -2.99
C GLU A 8 5.02 5.17 -2.70
N VAL A 9 4.56 4.11 -2.07
CA VAL A 9 5.38 2.90 -1.88
C VAL A 9 5.88 2.39 -3.23
N GLY A 10 7.17 2.10 -3.31
CA GLY A 10 7.84 1.65 -4.53
C GLY A 10 8.16 2.76 -5.55
N LYS A 11 7.78 4.00 -5.27
CA LYS A 11 8.10 5.15 -6.13
C LYS A 11 9.21 6.00 -5.51
N THR A 12 9.73 6.92 -6.31
CA THR A 12 10.77 7.86 -5.88
C THR A 12 10.33 9.30 -6.12
N VAL A 13 10.77 10.18 -5.22
CA VAL A 13 10.66 11.62 -5.39
C VAL A 13 12.05 12.25 -5.26
N LYS A 14 12.32 13.27 -6.06
CA LYS A 14 13.60 14.01 -6.03
C LYS A 14 13.41 15.38 -5.37
N VAL A 15 14.27 15.68 -4.41
CA VAL A 15 14.31 16.96 -3.71
C VAL A 15 15.68 17.59 -3.96
N THR A 16 15.72 18.86 -4.35
CA THR A 16 16.96 19.58 -4.60
C THR A 16 17.32 20.47 -3.41
N VAL A 17 18.54 20.37 -2.92
CA VAL A 17 19.08 21.28 -1.90
C VAL A 17 19.46 22.58 -2.60
N LYS A 18 18.84 23.69 -2.21
CA LYS A 18 19.08 25.00 -2.83
C LYS A 18 20.19 25.80 -2.19
N ASN A 19 20.49 25.53 -0.93
CA ASN A 19 21.50 26.25 -0.15
C ASN A 19 22.39 25.25 0.59
N GLY A 20 23.65 25.59 0.79
CA GLY A 20 24.61 24.76 1.49
C GLY A 20 25.80 24.42 0.63
N THR A 21 26.82 23.85 1.24
CA THR A 21 28.09 23.50 0.61
C THR A 21 28.24 22.00 0.49
N GLN A 22 28.46 21.51 -0.73
CA GLN A 22 28.74 20.10 -0.98
C GLN A 22 30.04 19.61 -0.32
N PRO A 23 30.17 18.33 0.05
CA PRO A 23 29.16 17.29 -0.07
C PRO A 23 28.06 17.38 0.96
N PHE A 24 26.87 16.83 0.62
CA PHE A 24 25.74 16.69 1.54
C PHE A 24 25.67 15.26 2.08
N THR A 25 25.34 15.14 3.35
CA THR A 25 24.99 13.86 3.98
C THR A 25 23.50 13.84 4.29
N VAL A 26 22.83 12.76 3.95
CA VAL A 26 21.38 12.60 4.19
C VAL A 26 21.09 11.36 5.02
N LYS A 27 20.09 11.45 5.87
CA LYS A 27 19.65 10.35 6.71
C LYS A 27 18.13 10.36 6.86
N SER A 28 17.52 9.18 6.76
CA SER A 28 16.11 8.97 7.10
C SER A 28 15.97 8.66 8.59
N SER A 29 14.93 9.18 9.22
CA SER A 29 14.58 8.82 10.61
C SER A 29 14.05 7.39 10.71
N ASP A 30 13.47 6.87 9.63
CA ASP A 30 13.00 5.49 9.53
C ASP A 30 13.15 4.95 8.10
N GLU A 31 14.17 4.13 7.89
CA GLU A 31 14.45 3.52 6.60
C GLU A 31 13.44 2.43 6.20
N LYS A 32 12.64 1.96 7.14
CA LYS A 32 11.51 1.05 6.86
C LYS A 32 10.34 1.77 6.19
N ILE A 33 10.25 3.08 6.36
CA ILE A 33 9.23 3.94 5.73
C ILE A 33 9.78 4.57 4.44
N ALA A 34 10.95 5.18 4.53
CA ALA A 34 11.58 5.81 3.38
C ALA A 34 13.10 5.72 3.43
N THR A 35 13.71 5.39 2.31
CA THR A 35 15.17 5.43 2.13
C THR A 35 15.59 6.64 1.32
N VAL A 36 16.84 7.10 1.51
CA VAL A 36 17.35 8.28 0.85
C VAL A 36 18.73 8.06 0.27
N LYS A 37 18.99 8.70 -0.88
CA LYS A 37 20.31 8.82 -1.49
C LYS A 37 20.53 10.26 -1.90
N VAL A 38 21.77 10.73 -1.83
CA VAL A 38 22.16 12.07 -2.30
C VAL A 38 23.19 11.96 -3.40
N GLU A 39 22.98 12.71 -4.47
CA GLU A 39 23.93 12.89 -5.57
C GLU A 39 24.08 14.39 -5.82
N LYS A 40 25.25 14.91 -5.47
CA LYS A 40 25.52 16.36 -5.50
C LYS A 40 24.48 17.12 -4.64
N GLU A 41 23.57 17.85 -5.26
CA GLU A 41 22.51 18.64 -4.62
C GLU A 41 21.11 17.97 -4.71
N LYS A 42 21.02 16.79 -5.37
CA LYS A 42 19.76 16.08 -5.54
C LYS A 42 19.64 14.93 -4.55
N ILE A 43 18.56 14.94 -3.79
CA ILE A 43 18.19 13.87 -2.86
C ILE A 43 17.09 13.05 -3.52
N THR A 44 17.32 11.76 -3.68
CA THR A 44 16.32 10.81 -4.13
C THR A 44 15.75 10.10 -2.92
N VAL A 45 14.45 10.23 -2.70
CA VAL A 45 13.72 9.55 -1.63
C VAL A 45 12.89 8.43 -2.24
N THR A 46 13.02 7.23 -1.71
CA THR A 46 12.25 6.05 -2.12
C THR A 46 11.26 5.67 -1.02
N GLY A 47 9.98 5.57 -1.36
CA GLY A 47 8.95 5.07 -0.45
C GLY A 47 9.07 3.56 -0.27
N VAL A 48 9.13 3.09 0.96
CA VAL A 48 9.27 1.66 1.32
C VAL A 48 7.97 1.13 1.90
N ALA A 49 7.39 1.83 2.86
CA ALA A 49 6.12 1.47 3.49
C ALA A 49 5.33 2.74 3.83
N GLY A 50 4.00 2.60 3.93
CA GLY A 50 3.13 3.71 4.34
C GLY A 50 3.50 4.26 5.71
N GLY A 51 3.60 5.58 5.82
CA GLY A 51 3.96 6.27 7.06
C GLY A 51 4.65 7.60 6.79
N THR A 52 5.28 8.13 7.83
CA THR A 52 5.98 9.42 7.77
C THR A 52 7.40 9.26 8.29
N ALA A 53 8.38 9.77 7.55
CA ALA A 53 9.77 9.82 7.94
C ALA A 53 10.31 11.24 7.81
N THR A 54 11.27 11.62 8.67
CA THR A 54 11.98 12.88 8.57
C THR A 54 13.36 12.65 7.95
N ILE A 55 13.65 13.40 6.91
CA ILE A 55 14.94 13.35 6.24
C ILE A 55 15.81 14.51 6.73
N SER A 56 16.93 14.17 7.31
CA SER A 56 17.93 15.15 7.76
C SER A 56 19.02 15.31 6.70
N VAL A 57 19.42 16.53 6.46
CA VAL A 57 20.47 16.90 5.51
C VAL A 57 21.53 17.72 6.23
N VAL A 58 22.79 17.34 6.07
CA VAL A 58 23.93 18.06 6.63
C VAL A 58 24.88 18.44 5.50
N ASP A 59 25.31 19.69 5.46
CA ASP A 59 26.31 20.15 4.49
C ASP A 59 27.75 20.00 5.01
N LYS A 60 28.72 20.27 4.14
CA LYS A 60 30.17 20.25 4.52
C LYS A 60 30.52 21.14 5.72
N ASN A 61 29.78 22.23 5.92
CA ASN A 61 29.99 23.18 7.01
C ASN A 61 29.20 22.88 8.27
N GLN A 62 28.65 21.66 8.40
CA GLN A 62 27.82 21.18 9.52
C GLN A 62 26.50 21.95 9.69
N ARG A 63 26.01 22.60 8.64
CA ARG A 63 24.69 23.18 8.62
C ARG A 63 23.66 22.09 8.39
N THR A 64 22.63 22.11 9.19
CA THR A 64 21.57 21.09 9.15
C THR A 64 20.28 21.64 8.57
N GLY A 65 19.57 20.80 7.86
CA GLY A 65 18.22 21.03 7.40
C GLY A 65 17.41 19.73 7.47
N SER A 66 16.12 19.83 7.47
CA SER A 66 15.26 18.65 7.42
C SER A 66 13.98 18.92 6.65
N PHE A 67 13.38 17.84 6.15
CA PHE A 67 12.03 17.87 5.57
C PHE A 67 11.31 16.57 5.89
N THR A 68 10.00 16.64 5.94
CA THR A 68 9.14 15.47 6.22
C THR A 68 8.73 14.80 4.92
N VAL A 69 8.84 13.49 4.87
CA VAL A 69 8.35 12.66 3.77
C VAL A 69 7.16 11.85 4.26
N THR A 70 6.04 11.98 3.56
CA THR A 70 4.87 11.14 3.74
C THR A 70 4.87 10.09 2.64
N VAL A 71 4.93 8.82 3.02
CA VAL A 71 4.81 7.70 2.09
C VAL A 71 3.37 7.21 2.13
N LYS A 72 2.71 7.32 0.98
CA LYS A 72 1.34 6.83 0.81
C LYS A 72 1.38 5.35 0.43
N ALA A 73 0.44 4.56 0.96
CA ALA A 73 0.25 3.20 0.50
C ALA A 73 0.06 3.17 -1.02
N ALA A 74 0.58 2.14 -1.68
CA ALA A 74 0.46 2.02 -3.13
C ALA A 74 -1.01 2.12 -3.56
N ALA A 75 -1.29 2.97 -4.57
CA ALA A 75 -2.63 3.18 -5.08
C ALA A 75 -3.16 1.99 -5.90
N GLU A 76 -2.35 0.95 -6.09
CA GLU A 76 -2.73 -0.27 -6.79
C GLU A 76 -3.74 -1.07 -5.97
N LYS A 77 -4.89 -1.35 -6.60
CA LYS A 77 -5.88 -2.28 -6.05
C LYS A 77 -5.48 -3.72 -6.38
N LEU A 78 -5.89 -4.65 -5.52
CA LEU A 78 -5.76 -6.07 -5.82
C LEU A 78 -6.64 -6.43 -7.02
N GLU A 79 -6.10 -7.26 -7.90
CA GLU A 79 -6.81 -7.81 -9.06
C GLU A 79 -7.33 -9.22 -8.74
N PHE A 80 -8.49 -9.53 -9.27
CA PHE A 80 -9.15 -10.83 -9.12
C PHE A 80 -9.50 -11.40 -10.49
N ASP A 81 -9.74 -12.70 -10.55
CA ASP A 81 -10.25 -13.36 -11.76
C ASP A 81 -11.70 -12.96 -12.08
N LYS A 82 -12.45 -12.52 -11.05
CA LYS A 82 -13.84 -12.07 -11.15
C LYS A 82 -14.04 -10.76 -10.38
N ALA A 83 -14.71 -9.79 -10.99
CA ALA A 83 -15.07 -8.53 -10.33
C ALA A 83 -16.34 -8.68 -9.47
N GLU A 84 -17.20 -9.64 -9.82
CA GLU A 84 -18.45 -9.99 -9.15
C GLU A 84 -18.67 -11.50 -9.16
N VAL A 85 -19.25 -12.01 -8.10
CA VAL A 85 -19.54 -13.43 -7.93
C VAL A 85 -21.03 -13.59 -7.67
N THR A 86 -21.67 -14.47 -8.42
CA THR A 86 -23.03 -14.93 -8.15
C THR A 86 -22.98 -16.35 -7.60
N VAL A 87 -23.54 -16.55 -6.41
CA VAL A 87 -23.52 -17.83 -5.72
C VAL A 87 -24.94 -18.16 -5.20
N GLY A 88 -25.36 -19.41 -5.32
CA GLY A 88 -26.60 -19.85 -4.73
C GLY A 88 -26.57 -19.96 -3.22
N VAL A 89 -27.72 -19.88 -2.55
CA VAL A 89 -27.80 -20.14 -1.10
C VAL A 89 -27.28 -21.56 -0.82
N GLU A 90 -26.43 -21.70 0.21
CA GLU A 90 -25.72 -22.94 0.59
C GLU A 90 -24.76 -23.48 -0.48
N LYS A 91 -24.49 -22.71 -1.54
CA LYS A 91 -23.48 -23.03 -2.55
C LYS A 91 -22.18 -22.25 -2.30
N GLU A 92 -21.14 -22.70 -2.97
CA GLU A 92 -19.81 -22.09 -2.89
C GLU A 92 -19.30 -21.70 -4.28
N GLU A 93 -18.61 -20.58 -4.36
CA GLU A 93 -17.87 -20.12 -5.53
C GLU A 93 -16.47 -19.69 -5.13
N VAL A 94 -15.52 -19.88 -6.03
CA VAL A 94 -14.11 -19.53 -5.78
C VAL A 94 -13.72 -18.28 -6.57
N VAL A 95 -13.08 -17.35 -5.89
CA VAL A 95 -12.45 -16.17 -6.48
C VAL A 95 -10.95 -16.27 -6.27
N THR A 96 -10.17 -16.06 -7.31
CA THR A 96 -8.70 -16.11 -7.23
C THR A 96 -8.11 -14.71 -7.24
N VAL A 97 -7.22 -14.43 -6.29
CA VAL A 97 -6.43 -13.19 -6.26
C VAL A 97 -5.29 -13.31 -7.27
N LYS A 98 -5.19 -12.36 -8.19
CA LYS A 98 -4.19 -12.34 -9.27
C LYS A 98 -3.00 -11.42 -8.99
N SER A 99 -3.11 -10.52 -8.02
CA SER A 99 -2.03 -9.60 -7.67
C SER A 99 -1.86 -9.48 -6.16
N GLY A 100 -0.80 -8.84 -5.72
CA GLY A 100 -0.50 -8.63 -4.31
C GLY A 100 0.40 -9.71 -3.71
N THR A 101 0.59 -9.64 -2.42
CA THR A 101 1.52 -10.49 -1.67
C THR A 101 0.78 -11.27 -0.58
N ALA A 102 0.89 -12.60 -0.60
CA ALA A 102 0.32 -13.44 0.45
C ALA A 102 1.04 -13.21 1.81
N PRO A 103 0.41 -13.43 2.95
CA PRO A 103 -0.95 -13.91 3.12
C PRO A 103 -2.02 -12.85 2.87
N TYR A 104 -3.18 -13.29 2.45
CA TYR A 104 -4.37 -12.45 2.26
C TYR A 104 -5.33 -12.61 3.43
N THR A 105 -6.02 -11.53 3.79
CA THR A 105 -7.14 -11.55 4.72
C THR A 105 -8.42 -11.13 3.99
N VAL A 106 -9.53 -11.68 4.41
CA VAL A 106 -10.83 -11.43 3.78
C VAL A 106 -11.86 -10.97 4.81
N LYS A 107 -12.73 -10.06 4.38
CA LYS A 107 -13.84 -9.57 5.18
C LYS A 107 -15.06 -9.41 4.27
N VAL A 108 -16.20 -9.96 4.68
CA VAL A 108 -17.48 -9.73 4.03
C VAL A 108 -18.25 -8.68 4.80
N THR A 109 -18.79 -7.69 4.11
CA THR A 109 -19.51 -6.57 4.72
C THR A 109 -20.74 -7.03 5.49
N ASP A 110 -21.50 -7.98 4.91
CA ASP A 110 -22.66 -8.59 5.57
C ASP A 110 -22.51 -10.13 5.58
N ALA A 111 -22.08 -10.64 6.71
CA ALA A 111 -21.93 -12.08 6.92
C ALA A 111 -23.25 -12.86 6.98
N ALA A 112 -24.39 -12.17 7.12
CA ALA A 112 -25.71 -12.80 7.02
C ALA A 112 -26.08 -13.14 5.56
N VAL A 113 -25.49 -12.47 4.60
CA VAL A 113 -25.68 -12.71 3.16
C VAL A 113 -24.69 -13.74 2.63
N ALA A 114 -23.42 -13.59 2.95
CA ALA A 114 -22.37 -14.51 2.50
C ALA A 114 -21.21 -14.56 3.49
N THR A 115 -20.47 -15.66 3.45
CA THR A 115 -19.20 -15.83 4.17
C THR A 115 -18.08 -16.12 3.19
N ALA A 116 -16.83 -15.82 3.58
CA ALA A 116 -15.66 -16.08 2.77
C ALA A 116 -14.52 -16.65 3.60
N ILE A 117 -13.78 -17.59 3.00
CA ILE A 117 -12.56 -18.16 3.58
C ILE A 117 -11.45 -18.06 2.52
N VAL A 118 -10.27 -17.62 2.93
CA VAL A 118 -9.09 -17.56 2.06
C VAL A 118 -8.12 -18.70 2.37
N LYS A 119 -7.64 -19.32 1.32
CA LYS A 119 -6.54 -20.29 1.37
C LYS A 119 -5.56 -19.95 0.25
N GLU A 120 -4.35 -19.51 0.65
CA GLU A 120 -3.37 -18.98 -0.31
C GLU A 120 -3.98 -17.82 -1.13
N ALA A 121 -4.08 -17.97 -2.45
CA ALA A 121 -4.69 -16.98 -3.34
C ALA A 121 -6.13 -17.32 -3.72
N ALA A 122 -6.69 -18.44 -3.25
CA ALA A 122 -8.05 -18.86 -3.50
C ALA A 122 -8.99 -18.45 -2.37
N ILE A 123 -10.07 -17.78 -2.70
CA ILE A 123 -11.10 -17.33 -1.76
C ILE A 123 -12.38 -18.09 -2.05
N THR A 124 -12.83 -18.91 -1.11
CA THR A 124 -14.11 -19.61 -1.21
C THR A 124 -15.21 -18.75 -0.61
N VAL A 125 -16.17 -18.37 -1.42
CA VAL A 125 -17.35 -17.59 -1.00
C VAL A 125 -18.55 -18.53 -0.90
N LYS A 126 -19.20 -18.54 0.25
CA LYS A 126 -20.42 -19.33 0.49
C LYS A 126 -21.63 -18.42 0.64
N GLY A 127 -22.67 -18.66 -0.13
CA GLY A 127 -23.96 -17.98 0.01
C GLY A 127 -24.73 -18.46 1.25
N VAL A 128 -25.21 -17.54 2.06
CA VAL A 128 -25.99 -17.83 3.28
C VAL A 128 -27.47 -17.47 3.09
N LYS A 129 -27.72 -16.30 2.54
CA LYS A 129 -29.08 -15.77 2.31
C LYS A 129 -29.10 -14.93 1.04
N ALA A 130 -30.17 -15.01 0.28
CA ALA A 130 -30.34 -14.15 -0.90
C ALA A 130 -30.17 -12.67 -0.57
N GLY A 131 -29.36 -11.98 -1.39
CA GLY A 131 -29.02 -10.58 -1.20
C GLY A 131 -27.69 -10.24 -1.87
N THR A 132 -27.21 -9.04 -1.62
CA THR A 132 -25.92 -8.56 -2.13
C THR A 132 -25.02 -8.08 -0.99
N THR A 133 -23.73 -8.33 -1.11
CA THR A 133 -22.72 -7.86 -0.16
C THR A 133 -21.39 -7.65 -0.90
N THR A 134 -20.38 -7.15 -0.19
CA THR A 134 -19.05 -6.91 -0.74
C THR A 134 -18.01 -7.69 0.05
N LEU A 135 -17.13 -8.36 -0.67
CA LEU A 135 -15.93 -8.99 -0.13
C LEU A 135 -14.76 -8.03 -0.26
N THR A 136 -14.11 -7.71 0.85
CA THR A 136 -12.86 -6.93 0.87
C THR A 136 -11.70 -7.87 1.15
N VAL A 137 -10.70 -7.82 0.32
CA VAL A 137 -9.45 -8.61 0.46
C VAL A 137 -8.29 -7.66 0.72
N THR A 138 -7.46 -7.99 1.68
CA THR A 138 -6.27 -7.22 2.03
C THR A 138 -5.04 -8.15 1.94
N ASP A 139 -3.98 -7.70 1.29
CA ASP A 139 -2.74 -8.44 1.22
C ASP A 139 -1.81 -8.11 2.40
N LYS A 140 -0.67 -8.79 2.46
CA LYS A 140 0.37 -8.57 3.48
C LYS A 140 0.86 -7.12 3.55
N ASP A 141 0.91 -6.43 2.42
CA ASP A 141 1.42 -5.07 2.30
C ASP A 141 0.34 -3.98 2.51
N GLY A 142 -0.88 -4.40 2.85
CA GLY A 142 -2.00 -3.50 3.12
C GLY A 142 -2.75 -3.05 1.86
N LYS A 143 -2.46 -3.62 0.69
CA LYS A 143 -3.23 -3.37 -0.53
C LYS A 143 -4.60 -4.03 -0.41
N THR A 144 -5.64 -3.34 -0.84
CA THR A 144 -7.01 -3.82 -0.76
C THR A 144 -7.63 -3.98 -2.15
N GLY A 145 -8.58 -4.86 -2.24
CA GLY A 145 -9.44 -5.02 -3.40
C GLY A 145 -10.82 -5.48 -2.98
N GLU A 146 -11.80 -5.24 -3.80
CA GLU A 146 -13.19 -5.56 -3.52
C GLU A 146 -13.80 -6.40 -4.63
N VAL A 147 -14.64 -7.34 -4.24
CA VAL A 147 -15.44 -8.20 -5.14
C VAL A 147 -16.90 -8.12 -4.70
N GLY A 148 -17.79 -7.82 -5.64
CA GLY A 148 -19.22 -7.86 -5.39
C GLY A 148 -19.71 -9.32 -5.23
N ILE A 149 -20.57 -9.58 -4.26
CA ILE A 149 -21.19 -10.89 -4.05
C ILE A 149 -22.69 -10.74 -4.19
N LYS A 150 -23.29 -11.53 -5.07
CA LYS A 150 -24.73 -11.67 -5.21
C LYS A 150 -25.11 -13.10 -4.82
N VAL A 151 -26.02 -13.25 -3.87
CA VAL A 151 -26.56 -14.54 -3.45
C VAL A 151 -28.00 -14.65 -3.94
N GLU A 152 -28.32 -15.74 -4.67
CA GLU A 152 -29.64 -16.03 -5.25
C GLU A 152 -30.26 -17.28 -4.65
#